data_b5fbf67c25aba63851ce867e9c389235
#
_entry.id   b5fbf67c25aba63851ce867e9c389235
#
_cell.length_a   1.000
_cell.length_b   1.000
_cell.length_c   1.000
_cell.angle_alpha   90.00
_cell.angle_beta   90.00
_cell.angle_gamma   90.00
#
_symmetry.space_group_name_H-M   'P 1'
#
loop_
_entity.id
_entity.type
_entity.pdbx_description
1 polymer ?
#
loop_
_entity_poly.entity_id
_entity_poly.type
_entity_poly.pdbx_seq_one_letter_code
_entity_poly.pdbx_strand_id
1 'polypeptide(L)'
;MISNQQFLQNLYNAFNKREIETIISSMRPDVKWANGLEGGFVYGRDAVREYWTNQFKEIQPELETLKFETDENNRNIVTVHQVIKDLQGNLLADATVHQIFTIEDGLISIYEIGDTDTIQEMIEKTRAANEQ
;
A
#
# COMPACT_ATOMS: atom_id res chain seq x y z
N MET A 1 16.28 13.47 13.15
CA MET A 1 15.11 12.54 13.17
C MET A 1 14.05 13.07 12.21
N ILE A 2 13.61 12.27 11.27
CA ILE A 2 12.56 12.68 10.32
C ILE A 2 11.18 12.47 10.94
N SER A 3 10.18 13.24 10.48
CA SER A 3 8.80 13.07 10.90
C SER A 3 8.21 11.76 10.35
N ASN A 4 7.10 11.30 10.94
CA ASN A 4 6.39 10.14 10.41
C ASN A 4 5.89 10.41 8.99
N GLN A 5 5.49 11.64 8.68
CA GLN A 5 5.07 12.01 7.34
C GLN A 5 6.21 11.83 6.32
N GLN A 6 7.40 12.32 6.64
CA GLN A 6 8.56 12.17 5.76
C GLN A 6 8.96 10.71 5.62
N PHE A 7 8.93 9.97 6.73
CA PHE A 7 9.21 8.54 6.74
C PHE A 7 8.26 7.78 5.77
N LEU A 8 6.96 8.07 5.87
CA LEU A 8 5.96 7.45 5.00
C LEU A 8 6.10 7.92 3.55
N GLN A 9 6.40 9.20 3.31
CA GLN A 9 6.64 9.67 1.94
C GLN A 9 7.81 8.93 1.31
N ASN A 10 8.87 8.69 2.07
CA ASN A 10 10.02 7.92 1.59
C ASN A 10 9.61 6.47 1.24
N LEU A 11 8.71 5.89 2.03
CA LEU A 11 8.16 4.55 1.76
C LEU A 11 7.42 4.52 0.42
N TYR A 12 6.54 5.50 0.17
CA TYR A 12 5.80 5.57 -1.10
C TYR A 12 6.73 5.80 -2.29
N ASN A 13 7.76 6.62 -2.11
CA ASN A 13 8.76 6.85 -3.16
C ASN A 13 9.49 5.55 -3.51
N ALA A 14 9.89 4.77 -2.49
CA ALA A 14 10.53 3.47 -2.69
C ALA A 14 9.59 2.48 -3.36
N PHE A 15 8.32 2.48 -2.97
CA PHE A 15 7.30 1.63 -3.55
C PHE A 15 7.13 1.91 -5.04
N ASN A 16 7.00 3.19 -5.42
CA ASN A 16 6.83 3.58 -6.82
C ASN A 16 8.06 3.25 -7.68
N LYS A 17 9.23 3.17 -7.05
CA LYS A 17 10.48 2.76 -7.71
C LYS A 17 10.72 1.25 -7.66
N ARG A 18 9.82 0.49 -7.04
CA ARG A 18 9.94 -0.96 -6.87
C ARG A 18 11.17 -1.39 -6.06
N GLU A 19 11.57 -0.56 -5.11
CA GLU A 19 12.73 -0.83 -4.24
C GLU A 19 12.29 -1.69 -3.06
N ILE A 20 12.09 -2.98 -3.29
CA ILE A 20 11.51 -3.91 -2.31
C ILE A 20 12.30 -3.94 -1.00
N GLU A 21 13.63 -4.02 -1.04
CA GLU A 21 14.42 -4.10 0.20
C GLU A 21 14.32 -2.81 1.02
N THR A 22 14.20 -1.66 0.36
CA THR A 22 13.96 -0.39 1.06
C THR A 22 12.59 -0.39 1.74
N ILE A 23 11.55 -0.89 1.04
CA ILE A 23 10.20 -1.04 1.60
C ILE A 23 10.25 -1.93 2.85
N ILE A 24 10.88 -3.10 2.73
CA ILE A 24 10.95 -4.07 3.81
C ILE A 24 11.73 -3.54 5.02
N SER A 25 12.79 -2.76 4.79
CA SER A 25 13.60 -2.19 5.87
C SER A 25 12.84 -1.17 6.71
N SER A 26 11.71 -0.65 6.21
CA SER A 26 10.86 0.28 6.97
C SER A 26 9.94 -0.41 7.97
N MET A 27 9.96 -1.74 8.03
CA MET A 27 9.04 -2.55 8.82
C MET A 27 9.73 -3.22 10.01
N ARG A 28 8.95 -3.46 11.07
CA ARG A 28 9.41 -4.32 12.15
C ARG A 28 9.51 -5.76 11.65
N PRO A 29 10.39 -6.59 12.26
CA PRO A 29 10.52 -7.99 11.83
C PRO A 29 9.23 -8.80 11.92
N ASP A 30 8.32 -8.43 12.84
CA ASP A 30 7.04 -9.10 13.07
C ASP A 30 5.86 -8.33 12.49
N VAL A 31 6.09 -7.52 11.47
CA VAL A 31 5.07 -6.66 10.85
C VAL A 31 3.80 -7.43 10.46
N LYS A 32 2.65 -6.80 10.68
CA LYS A 32 1.34 -7.28 10.22
C LYS A 32 0.91 -6.40 9.04
N TRP A 33 0.82 -6.97 7.87
CA TRP A 33 0.57 -6.22 6.63
C TRP A 33 -0.69 -6.68 5.93
N ALA A 34 -1.61 -5.75 5.68
CA ALA A 34 -2.87 -6.07 5.00
C ALA A 34 -2.62 -6.55 3.58
N ASN A 35 -3.28 -7.66 3.21
CA ASN A 35 -3.27 -8.16 1.85
C ASN A 35 -4.37 -7.45 1.07
N GLY A 36 -3.99 -6.42 0.33
CA GLY A 36 -4.93 -5.59 -0.41
C GLY A 36 -5.56 -6.28 -1.62
N LEU A 37 -4.98 -7.39 -2.09
CA LEU A 37 -5.49 -8.11 -3.24
C LEU A 37 -6.63 -9.07 -2.86
N GLU A 38 -6.40 -9.87 -1.83
CA GLU A 38 -7.32 -10.96 -1.44
C GLU A 38 -8.04 -10.73 -0.13
N GLY A 39 -7.62 -9.73 0.64
CA GLY A 39 -8.11 -9.51 2.01
C GLY A 39 -7.26 -10.27 3.02
N GLY A 40 -7.47 -10.00 4.31
CA GLY A 40 -6.68 -10.59 5.37
C GLY A 40 -5.30 -9.95 5.50
N PHE A 41 -4.36 -10.68 6.09
CA PHE A 41 -3.03 -10.15 6.41
C PHE A 41 -1.94 -11.16 6.10
N VAL A 42 -0.73 -10.62 5.85
CA VAL A 42 0.51 -11.43 5.84
C VAL A 42 1.39 -10.95 7.00
N TYR A 43 2.21 -11.82 7.54
CA TYR A 43 2.95 -11.57 8.76
C TYR A 43 4.45 -11.76 8.56
N GLY A 44 5.23 -10.76 9.00
CA GLY A 44 6.68 -10.79 8.96
C GLY A 44 7.25 -10.28 7.64
N ARG A 45 8.51 -9.84 7.70
CA ARG A 45 9.20 -9.23 6.55
C ARG A 45 9.28 -10.17 5.34
N ASP A 46 9.56 -11.44 5.56
CA ASP A 46 9.72 -12.39 4.45
C ASP A 46 8.41 -12.59 3.70
N ALA A 47 7.29 -12.67 4.42
CA ALA A 47 5.98 -12.81 3.80
C ALA A 47 5.59 -11.56 3.01
N VAL A 48 5.89 -10.37 3.54
CA VAL A 48 5.62 -9.11 2.84
C VAL A 48 6.51 -8.98 1.60
N ARG A 49 7.78 -9.38 1.70
CA ARG A 49 8.71 -9.38 0.55
C ARG A 49 8.17 -10.26 -0.57
N GLU A 50 7.74 -11.47 -0.24
CA GLU A 50 7.18 -12.41 -1.20
C GLU A 50 5.90 -11.83 -1.82
N TYR A 51 5.02 -11.27 -1.00
CA TYR A 51 3.77 -10.65 -1.45
C TYR A 51 4.04 -9.57 -2.52
N TRP A 52 4.92 -8.60 -2.23
CA TRP A 52 5.19 -7.52 -3.18
C TRP A 52 6.00 -7.98 -4.39
N THR A 53 6.92 -8.94 -4.20
CA THR A 53 7.67 -9.50 -5.33
C THR A 53 6.70 -10.13 -6.33
N ASN A 54 5.71 -10.88 -5.85
CA ASN A 54 4.71 -11.52 -6.71
C ASN A 54 3.77 -10.50 -7.33
N GLN A 55 3.35 -9.49 -6.58
CA GLN A 55 2.47 -8.44 -7.10
C GLN A 55 3.11 -7.69 -8.26
N PHE A 56 4.35 -7.29 -8.12
CA PHE A 56 5.05 -6.53 -9.15
C PHE A 56 5.34 -7.33 -10.43
N LYS A 57 5.17 -8.65 -10.40
CA LYS A 57 5.26 -9.48 -11.60
C LYS A 57 3.99 -9.46 -12.44
N GLU A 58 2.89 -9.03 -11.86
CA GLU A 58 1.58 -9.06 -12.51
C GLU A 58 0.97 -7.69 -12.73
N ILE A 59 1.25 -6.74 -11.83
CA ILE A 59 0.66 -5.40 -11.89
C ILE A 59 1.70 -4.32 -11.67
N GLN A 60 1.34 -3.10 -12.11
CA GLN A 60 2.13 -1.89 -11.92
C GLN A 60 1.29 -0.88 -11.13
N PRO A 61 1.32 -0.92 -9.78
CA PRO A 61 0.63 0.09 -8.99
C PRO A 61 1.48 1.36 -8.87
N GLU A 62 0.82 2.51 -8.98
CA GLU A 62 1.39 3.82 -8.74
C GLU A 62 0.59 4.50 -7.64
N LEU A 63 1.28 5.02 -6.62
CA LEU A 63 0.65 5.60 -5.45
C LEU A 63 1.08 7.07 -5.30
N GLU A 64 0.08 7.96 -5.35
CA GLU A 64 0.30 9.38 -5.11
C GLU A 64 -0.30 9.74 -3.76
N THR A 65 0.52 10.23 -2.85
CA THR A 65 0.05 10.64 -1.52
C THR A 65 -0.64 12.00 -1.63
N LEU A 66 -1.88 12.08 -1.14
CA LEU A 66 -2.68 13.29 -1.21
C LEU A 66 -2.79 14.00 0.14
N LYS A 67 -2.84 13.23 1.23
CA LYS A 67 -3.04 13.80 2.56
C LYS A 67 -2.49 12.87 3.63
N PHE A 68 -1.89 13.46 4.66
CA PHE A 68 -1.41 12.74 5.85
C PHE A 68 -2.17 13.23 7.07
N GLU A 69 -2.71 12.30 7.86
CA GLU A 69 -3.45 12.60 9.08
C GLU A 69 -3.04 11.63 10.18
N THR A 70 -3.34 11.99 11.41
CA THR A 70 -3.15 11.12 12.57
C THR A 70 -4.50 10.98 13.27
N ASP A 71 -4.90 9.77 13.60
CA ASP A 71 -6.17 9.55 14.29
C ASP A 71 -6.00 9.62 15.82
N GLU A 72 -7.10 9.43 16.55
CA GLU A 72 -7.10 9.50 18.02
C GLU A 72 -6.28 8.39 18.69
N ASN A 73 -5.99 7.31 17.97
CA ASN A 73 -5.16 6.20 18.44
C ASN A 73 -3.70 6.35 18.01
N ASN A 74 -3.34 7.54 17.52
CA ASN A 74 -1.99 7.87 17.05
C ASN A 74 -1.54 7.03 15.84
N ARG A 75 -2.51 6.52 15.06
CA ARG A 75 -2.22 5.84 13.80
C ARG A 75 -2.10 6.88 12.68
N ASN A 76 -1.26 6.59 11.70
CA ASN A 76 -1.05 7.50 10.57
C ASN A 76 -1.95 7.09 9.41
N ILE A 77 -2.84 7.99 8.98
CA ILE A 77 -3.76 7.73 7.88
C ILE A 77 -3.26 8.51 6.67
N VAL A 78 -3.01 7.81 5.57
CA VAL A 78 -2.57 8.42 4.32
C VAL A 78 -3.67 8.23 3.29
N THR A 79 -4.14 9.36 2.75
CA THR A 79 -5.07 9.35 1.62
C THR A 79 -4.24 9.26 0.35
N VAL A 80 -4.51 8.28 -0.48
CA VAL A 80 -3.67 7.93 -1.63
C VAL A 80 -4.52 7.80 -2.88
N HIS A 81 -4.06 8.42 -3.98
CA HIS A 81 -4.58 8.14 -5.30
C HIS A 81 -3.83 6.93 -5.85
N GLN A 82 -4.51 5.82 -6.02
CA GLN A 82 -3.94 4.55 -6.45
C GLN A 82 -4.37 4.25 -7.88
N VAL A 83 -3.39 4.13 -8.77
CA VAL A 83 -3.61 3.72 -10.16
C VAL A 83 -2.89 2.41 -10.38
N ILE A 84 -3.63 1.39 -10.79
CA ILE A 84 -3.06 0.06 -11.04
C ILE A 84 -3.20 -0.26 -12.52
N LYS A 85 -2.07 -0.60 -13.15
CA LYS A 85 -2.01 -1.01 -14.55
C LYS A 85 -1.47 -2.44 -14.64
N ASP A 86 -1.76 -3.11 -15.74
CA ASP A 86 -1.10 -4.38 -16.04
C ASP A 86 0.31 -4.10 -16.61
N LEU A 87 1.06 -5.14 -16.93
CA LEU A 87 2.44 -4.97 -17.42
C LEU A 87 2.51 -4.38 -18.83
N GLN A 88 1.39 -4.36 -19.54
CA GLN A 88 1.28 -3.76 -20.87
C GLN A 88 0.83 -2.30 -20.82
N GLY A 89 0.58 -1.78 -19.61
CA GLY A 89 0.18 -0.39 -19.41
C GLY A 89 -1.33 -0.15 -19.46
N ASN A 90 -2.15 -1.20 -19.52
CA ASN A 90 -3.60 -1.06 -19.51
C ASN A 90 -4.11 -0.77 -18.11
N LEU A 91 -5.05 0.17 -17.99
CA LEU A 91 -5.62 0.53 -16.70
C LEU A 91 -6.49 -0.58 -16.14
N LEU A 92 -6.17 -1.05 -14.92
CA LEU A 92 -6.97 -2.05 -14.20
C LEU A 92 -7.83 -1.40 -13.11
N ALA A 93 -7.30 -0.42 -12.39
CA ALA A 93 -8.03 0.26 -11.33
C ALA A 93 -7.52 1.69 -11.14
N ASP A 94 -8.41 2.58 -10.75
CA ASP A 94 -8.10 3.98 -10.43
C ASP A 94 -9.04 4.37 -9.29
N ALA A 95 -8.48 4.58 -8.10
CA ALA A 95 -9.28 4.86 -6.92
C ALA A 95 -8.51 5.69 -5.89
N THR A 96 -9.25 6.43 -5.08
CA THR A 96 -8.69 7.07 -3.88
C THR A 96 -8.93 6.13 -2.71
N VAL A 97 -7.86 5.78 -2.00
CA VAL A 97 -7.92 4.82 -0.90
C VAL A 97 -7.28 5.43 0.34
N HIS A 98 -7.55 4.80 1.49
CA HIS A 98 -6.98 5.21 2.77
C HIS A 98 -6.12 4.08 3.32
N GLN A 99 -4.87 4.39 3.63
CA GLN A 99 -3.90 3.43 4.14
C GLN A 99 -3.48 3.85 5.54
N ILE A 100 -3.54 2.92 6.48
CA ILE A 100 -3.36 3.21 7.90
C ILE A 100 -2.11 2.50 8.40
N PHE A 101 -1.20 3.27 8.99
CA PHE A 101 0.07 2.75 9.50
C PHE A 101 0.19 2.97 11.00
N THR A 102 0.53 1.90 11.72
CA THR A 102 0.97 2.00 13.11
C THR A 102 2.49 1.94 13.09
N ILE A 103 3.14 2.96 13.64
CA ILE A 103 4.59 3.07 13.69
C ILE A 103 5.03 2.94 15.15
N GLU A 104 5.94 2.02 15.41
CA GLU A 104 6.51 1.78 16.73
C GLU A 104 8.03 1.75 16.63
N ASP A 105 8.70 2.53 17.48
CA ASP A 105 10.17 2.63 17.49
C ASP A 105 10.76 2.98 16.13
N GLY A 106 10.04 3.83 15.37
CA GLY A 106 10.49 4.31 14.07
C GLY A 106 10.29 3.33 12.92
N LEU A 107 9.59 2.20 13.15
CA LEU A 107 9.32 1.19 12.11
C LEU A 107 7.82 0.88 12.06
N ILE A 108 7.35 0.43 10.91
CA ILE A 108 5.96 0.04 10.73
C ILE A 108 5.71 -1.29 11.42
N SER A 109 4.76 -1.32 12.36
CA SER A 109 4.34 -2.54 13.03
C SER A 109 3.08 -3.13 12.40
N ILE A 110 2.15 -2.28 11.95
CA ILE A 110 0.89 -2.70 11.34
C ILE A 110 0.57 -1.78 10.17
N TYR A 111 0.20 -2.39 9.05
CA TYR A 111 -0.41 -1.68 7.92
C TYR A 111 -1.82 -2.21 7.72
N GLU A 112 -2.79 -1.32 7.65
CA GLU A 112 -4.20 -1.63 7.46
C GLU A 112 -4.77 -0.84 6.29
N ILE A 113 -5.82 -1.37 5.67
CA ILE A 113 -6.54 -0.68 4.61
C ILE A 113 -7.82 -0.13 5.23
N GLY A 114 -8.03 1.18 5.06
CA GLY A 114 -9.19 1.88 5.63
C GLY A 114 -10.48 1.71 4.84
N ASP A 115 -10.38 1.16 3.63
CA ASP A 115 -11.52 0.97 2.74
C ASP A 115 -11.96 -0.50 2.76
N THR A 116 -13.20 -0.76 2.36
CA THR A 116 -13.75 -2.11 2.40
C THR A 116 -13.42 -2.94 1.16
N ASP A 117 -13.09 -2.29 0.04
CA ASP A 117 -12.84 -2.96 -1.22
C ASP A 117 -11.42 -3.53 -1.30
N THR A 118 -11.30 -4.76 -1.78
CA THR A 118 -10.01 -5.34 -2.17
C THR A 118 -9.58 -4.74 -3.51
N ILE A 119 -8.32 -4.93 -3.89
CA ILE A 119 -7.83 -4.51 -5.20
C ILE A 119 -8.63 -5.21 -6.29
N GLN A 120 -8.96 -6.49 -6.11
CA GLN A 120 -9.76 -7.24 -7.07
C GLN A 120 -11.14 -6.61 -7.29
N GLU A 121 -11.79 -6.19 -6.20
CA GLU A 121 -13.09 -5.51 -6.29
C GLU A 121 -12.98 -4.15 -6.98
N MET A 122 -11.89 -3.42 -6.73
CA MET A 122 -11.62 -2.14 -7.40
C MET A 122 -11.42 -2.33 -8.91
N ILE A 123 -10.72 -3.39 -9.31
CA ILE A 123 -10.50 -3.72 -10.72
C ILE A 123 -11.85 -4.01 -11.40
N GLU A 124 -12.70 -4.78 -10.75
CA GLU A 124 -14.03 -5.12 -11.29
C GLU A 124 -14.91 -3.89 -11.45
N LYS A 125 -14.89 -2.98 -10.47
CA LYS A 125 -15.64 -1.71 -10.54
C LYS A 125 -15.15 -0.82 -11.69
N THR A 126 -13.83 -0.73 -11.86
CA THR A 126 -13.23 0.05 -12.94
C THR A 126 -13.62 -0.52 -14.30
N ARG A 127 -13.56 -1.84 -14.44
CA ARG A 127 -13.96 -2.53 -15.67
C ARG A 127 -15.44 -2.27 -15.99
N ALA A 128 -16.32 -2.40 -15.01
CA ALA A 128 -17.75 -2.18 -15.19
C ALA A 128 -18.03 -0.74 -15.64
N ALA A 129 -17.34 0.25 -15.07
CA ALA A 129 -17.49 1.66 -15.46
C ALA A 129 -17.05 1.90 -16.91
N ASN A 130 -16.00 1.19 -17.37
CA ASN A 130 -15.47 1.34 -18.72
C ASN A 130 -16.29 0.60 -19.80
N GLU A 131 -17.16 -0.31 -19.40
CA GLU A 131 -18.02 -1.09 -20.31
C GLU A 131 -19.34 -0.40 -20.63
N GLN A 132 -19.62 0.77 -20.05
CA GLN A 132 -20.87 1.52 -20.25
C GLN A 132 -20.81 2.46 -21.46
#